data_a247499921d103fddc65e6d3df59e5c1
#
_entry.id   a247499921d103fddc65e6d3df59e5c1
#
_cell.length_a   1.000
_cell.length_b   1.000
_cell.length_c   1.000
_cell.angle_alpha   90.00
_cell.angle_beta   90.00
_cell.angle_gamma   90.00
#
_symmetry.space_group_name_H-M   'P 1'
#
loop_
_entity.id
_entity.type
_entity.pdbx_description
1 polymer ?
#
loop_
_entity_poly.entity_id
_entity_poly.type
_entity_poly.pdbx_seq_one_letter_code
_entity_poly.pdbx_strand_id
1 'polypeptide(L)'
;MRLLWRHAVPARTGGRGPKQKVSVDAVVAAAVTLADRDGYDRVSIRSVAAELGLRPMSLYTYVPSKEALAVLMVDAVADRDVPIPGTDPPRRRMGAIAGQIRDELLAHPWLLEVSPWRLVLGPGRMRRYERQLAAIDGIGLSDLDMDRVIAVLSEFATGNARMAIAARRSAAVLSDARWWAEHGPLLDRLMPAAEFPLASRVGAAVGEHYQAPADPDDAFEFGLERLLDGIFAEVQAPRTRPPAS
;
A
#
# COMPACT_ATOMS: atom_id res chain seq x y z
N MET A 1 2.66 16.61 -14.44
CA MET A 1 2.07 15.80 -15.52
C MET A 1 3.08 15.43 -16.63
N ARG A 2 3.73 16.36 -17.36
CA ARG A 2 4.67 16.00 -18.46
C ARG A 2 5.79 15.06 -18.02
N LEU A 3 6.36 15.24 -16.84
CA LEU A 3 7.43 14.39 -16.32
C LEU A 3 6.96 12.97 -15.98
N LEU A 4 5.74 12.82 -15.46
CA LEU A 4 5.11 11.51 -15.25
C LEU A 4 4.89 10.76 -16.57
N TRP A 5 4.33 11.44 -17.56
CA TRP A 5 3.99 10.87 -18.86
C TRP A 5 5.13 10.99 -19.90
N ARG A 6 6.40 11.09 -19.43
CA ARG A 6 7.58 11.31 -20.28
C ARG A 6 7.78 10.29 -21.38
N HIS A 7 7.36 9.04 -21.14
CA HIS A 7 7.45 7.95 -22.12
C HIS A 7 6.27 7.92 -23.12
N ALA A 8 5.17 8.58 -22.80
CA ALA A 8 4.01 8.69 -23.70
C ALA A 8 4.06 9.89 -24.63
N VAL A 9 4.97 10.85 -24.36
CA VAL A 9 5.17 12.04 -25.20
C VAL A 9 6.38 11.80 -26.08
N PRO A 10 6.28 11.86 -27.41
CA PRO A 10 7.42 11.72 -28.31
C PRO A 10 8.54 12.69 -27.91
N ALA A 11 9.76 12.19 -27.84
CA ALA A 11 10.93 13.02 -27.61
C ALA A 11 11.00 14.09 -28.70
N ARG A 12 11.13 15.37 -28.31
CA ARG A 12 11.36 16.44 -29.28
C ARG A 12 12.68 16.15 -30.00
N THR A 13 12.59 15.71 -31.26
CA THR A 13 13.76 15.54 -32.14
C THR A 13 14.41 16.90 -32.34
N GLY A 14 15.66 17.08 -31.86
CA GLY A 14 16.43 18.26 -32.20
C GLY A 14 17.13 19.03 -31.08
N GLY A 15 17.32 18.46 -29.90
CA GLY A 15 18.13 19.10 -28.85
C GLY A 15 19.61 18.73 -28.94
N ARG A 16 20.49 19.59 -29.52
CA ARG A 16 21.95 19.55 -29.32
C ARG A 16 22.26 19.97 -27.88
N GLY A 17 22.14 19.04 -26.91
CA GLY A 17 22.59 19.22 -25.54
C GLY A 17 23.64 18.15 -25.19
N PRO A 18 24.47 18.35 -24.13
CA PRO A 18 25.34 17.29 -23.61
C PRO A 18 24.52 16.06 -23.29
N LYS A 19 25.04 14.86 -23.65
CA LYS A 19 24.40 13.60 -23.30
C LYS A 19 24.10 13.57 -21.79
N GLN A 20 22.84 13.41 -21.43
CA GLN A 20 22.45 13.24 -20.03
C GLN A 20 23.16 12.01 -19.45
N LYS A 21 23.87 12.18 -18.33
CA LYS A 21 24.66 11.10 -17.69
C LYS A 21 23.77 10.01 -17.07
N VAL A 22 22.54 10.36 -16.67
CA VAL A 22 21.54 9.46 -16.07
C VAL A 22 20.16 9.75 -16.66
N SER A 23 19.23 8.84 -16.53
CA SER A 23 17.82 9.05 -16.89
C SER A 23 17.00 9.47 -15.67
N VAL A 24 15.81 10.03 -15.89
CA VAL A 24 14.83 10.27 -14.82
C VAL A 24 14.48 8.96 -14.11
N ASP A 25 14.39 7.86 -14.84
CA ASP A 25 14.11 6.53 -14.28
C ASP A 25 15.21 6.06 -13.32
N ALA A 26 16.48 6.30 -13.65
CA ALA A 26 17.59 6.00 -12.76
C ALA A 26 17.55 6.86 -11.48
N VAL A 27 17.16 8.14 -11.60
CA VAL A 27 16.97 9.03 -10.45
C VAL A 27 15.84 8.49 -9.54
N VAL A 28 14.71 8.10 -10.13
CA VAL A 28 13.58 7.55 -9.39
C VAL A 28 13.94 6.22 -8.73
N ALA A 29 14.62 5.33 -9.43
CA ALA A 29 15.06 4.04 -8.88
C ALA A 29 16.00 4.22 -7.68
N ALA A 30 16.98 5.12 -7.78
CA ALA A 30 17.89 5.45 -6.67
C ALA A 30 17.14 6.04 -5.47
N ALA A 31 16.13 6.89 -5.72
CA ALA A 31 15.32 7.48 -4.66
C ALA A 31 14.43 6.43 -3.97
N VAL A 32 13.85 5.48 -4.70
CA VAL A 32 13.08 4.36 -4.13
C VAL A 32 14.00 3.50 -3.27
N THR A 33 15.16 3.09 -3.79
CA THR A 33 16.15 2.30 -3.03
C THR A 33 16.58 3.00 -1.75
N LEU A 34 16.82 4.32 -1.81
CA LEU A 34 17.17 5.11 -0.63
C LEU A 34 16.02 5.16 0.39
N ALA A 35 14.78 5.33 -0.07
CA ALA A 35 13.60 5.34 0.80
C ALA A 35 13.36 3.99 1.47
N ASP A 36 13.56 2.89 0.76
CA ASP A 36 13.41 1.53 1.27
C ASP A 36 14.47 1.21 2.34
N ARG A 37 15.71 1.67 2.12
CA ARG A 37 16.84 1.42 3.03
C ARG A 37 16.82 2.31 4.26
N ASP A 38 16.63 3.61 4.09
CA ASP A 38 16.91 4.63 5.11
C ASP A 38 15.64 5.40 5.56
N GLY A 39 14.49 5.18 4.92
CA GLY A 39 13.24 5.89 5.16
C GLY A 39 13.09 7.16 4.31
N TYR A 40 11.84 7.62 4.13
CA TYR A 40 11.52 8.76 3.28
C TYR A 40 12.08 10.09 3.77
N ASP A 41 12.24 10.26 5.06
CA ASP A 41 12.84 11.47 5.65
C ASP A 41 14.28 11.70 5.15
N ARG A 42 15.00 10.63 4.83
CA ARG A 42 16.36 10.69 4.28
C ARG A 42 16.41 10.99 2.78
N VAL A 43 15.28 10.87 2.08
CA VAL A 43 15.20 11.19 0.65
C VAL A 43 15.23 12.71 0.46
N SER A 44 16.21 13.18 -0.25
CA SER A 44 16.37 14.58 -0.67
C SER A 44 17.09 14.64 -2.03
N ILE A 45 16.96 15.76 -2.73
CA ILE A 45 17.71 15.96 -3.98
C ILE A 45 19.23 15.75 -3.76
N ARG A 46 19.75 16.17 -2.61
CA ARG A 46 21.17 16.01 -2.27
C ARG A 46 21.56 14.54 -2.05
N SER A 47 20.77 13.79 -1.26
CA SER A 47 21.07 12.38 -0.97
C SER A 47 20.97 11.51 -2.23
N VAL A 48 19.93 11.72 -3.07
CA VAL A 48 19.77 10.99 -4.32
C VAL A 48 20.88 11.36 -5.35
N ALA A 49 21.32 12.62 -5.38
CA ALA A 49 22.46 13.00 -6.21
C ALA A 49 23.75 12.30 -5.76
N ALA A 50 23.97 12.18 -4.44
CA ALA A 50 25.12 11.47 -3.89
C ALA A 50 25.12 9.98 -4.26
N GLU A 51 23.96 9.29 -4.16
CA GLU A 51 23.80 7.88 -4.59
C GLU A 51 24.18 7.68 -6.07
N LEU A 52 23.93 8.67 -6.90
CA LEU A 52 24.20 8.62 -8.35
C LEU A 52 25.58 9.19 -8.75
N GLY A 53 26.39 9.63 -7.78
CA GLY A 53 27.68 10.29 -8.07
C GLY A 53 27.52 11.62 -8.81
N LEU A 54 26.41 12.33 -8.62
CA LEU A 54 26.10 13.59 -9.28
C LEU A 54 26.23 14.78 -8.32
N ARG A 55 26.42 15.97 -8.89
CA ARG A 55 26.28 17.21 -8.14
C ARG A 55 24.78 17.51 -7.92
N PRO A 56 24.36 17.99 -6.73
CA PRO A 56 22.94 18.26 -6.45
C PRO A 56 22.27 19.17 -7.48
N MET A 57 22.96 20.22 -7.94
CA MET A 57 22.43 21.13 -8.97
C MET A 57 22.13 20.45 -10.30
N SER A 58 22.87 19.38 -10.63
CA SER A 58 22.61 18.61 -11.85
C SER A 58 21.30 17.82 -11.74
N LEU A 59 20.88 17.40 -10.53
CA LEU A 59 19.67 16.62 -10.34
C LEU A 59 18.39 17.44 -10.61
N TYR A 60 18.43 18.75 -10.33
CA TYR A 60 17.31 19.66 -10.63
C TYR A 60 16.97 19.74 -12.12
N THR A 61 17.89 19.38 -13.01
CA THR A 61 17.60 19.29 -14.46
C THR A 61 16.73 18.07 -14.80
N TYR A 62 16.70 17.05 -13.94
CA TYR A 62 15.90 15.83 -14.11
C TYR A 62 14.59 15.91 -13.35
N VAL A 63 14.64 16.37 -12.08
CA VAL A 63 13.50 16.44 -11.18
C VAL A 63 13.52 17.77 -10.43
N PRO A 64 12.48 18.61 -10.57
CA PRO A 64 12.53 20.01 -10.10
C PRO A 64 12.40 20.17 -8.59
N SER A 65 11.85 19.16 -7.86
CA SER A 65 11.65 19.22 -6.41
C SER A 65 11.53 17.83 -5.79
N LYS A 66 11.60 17.76 -4.43
CA LYS A 66 11.35 16.53 -3.67
C LYS A 66 9.92 16.02 -3.87
N GLU A 67 8.95 16.91 -3.94
CA GLU A 67 7.53 16.57 -4.17
C GLU A 67 7.33 15.96 -5.56
N ALA A 68 7.98 16.52 -6.59
CA ALA A 68 7.95 15.96 -7.92
C ALA A 68 8.62 14.57 -7.96
N LEU A 69 9.71 14.39 -7.21
CA LEU A 69 10.37 13.09 -7.07
C LEU A 69 9.45 12.07 -6.38
N ALA A 70 8.80 12.45 -5.28
CA ALA A 70 7.86 11.59 -4.57
C ALA A 70 6.72 11.09 -5.47
N VAL A 71 6.15 11.98 -6.27
CA VAL A 71 5.11 11.62 -7.26
C VAL A 71 5.61 10.60 -8.27
N LEU A 72 6.84 10.74 -8.75
CA LEU A 72 7.47 9.79 -9.69
C LEU A 72 7.77 8.44 -9.00
N MET A 73 8.23 8.46 -7.76
CA MET A 73 8.50 7.25 -6.97
C MET A 73 7.22 6.43 -6.76
N VAL A 74 6.13 7.06 -6.34
CA VAL A 74 4.82 6.41 -6.15
C VAL A 74 4.32 5.78 -7.44
N ASP A 75 4.43 6.49 -8.57
CA ASP A 75 4.00 5.98 -9.87
C ASP A 75 4.86 4.80 -10.35
N ALA A 76 6.18 4.87 -10.12
CA ALA A 76 7.11 3.82 -10.51
C ALA A 76 6.92 2.52 -9.70
N VAL A 77 6.58 2.62 -8.41
CA VAL A 77 6.28 1.44 -7.59
C VAL A 77 4.96 0.82 -8.02
N ALA A 78 3.93 1.65 -8.27
CA ALA A 78 2.63 1.18 -8.75
C ALA A 78 2.69 0.39 -10.07
N ASP A 79 3.72 0.58 -10.88
CA ASP A 79 3.89 -0.13 -12.15
C ASP A 79 4.47 -1.55 -12.01
N ARG A 80 4.88 -1.94 -10.80
CA ARG A 80 5.54 -3.23 -10.53
C ARG A 80 4.60 -4.36 -10.18
N ASP A 81 3.29 -4.13 -10.17
CA ASP A 81 2.30 -5.15 -9.82
C ASP A 81 2.37 -6.38 -10.69
N VAL A 82 2.19 -7.54 -10.05
CA VAL A 82 2.04 -8.82 -10.73
C VAL A 82 0.64 -8.88 -11.37
N PRO A 83 0.50 -9.35 -12.62
CA PRO A 83 -0.80 -9.55 -13.23
C PRO A 83 -1.67 -10.52 -12.43
N ILE A 84 -2.97 -10.20 -12.30
CA ILE A 84 -3.96 -11.07 -11.67
C ILE A 84 -4.57 -11.94 -12.78
N PRO A 85 -4.43 -13.29 -12.73
CA PRO A 85 -4.96 -14.14 -13.76
C PRO A 85 -6.49 -14.03 -13.88
N GLY A 86 -6.99 -13.73 -15.07
CA GLY A 86 -8.44 -13.64 -15.33
C GLY A 86 -9.18 -14.99 -15.19
N THR A 87 -8.45 -16.10 -15.22
CA THR A 87 -8.96 -17.47 -15.02
C THR A 87 -9.28 -17.79 -13.57
N ASP A 88 -8.74 -17.03 -12.62
CA ASP A 88 -9.03 -17.25 -11.20
C ASP A 88 -10.48 -16.85 -10.86
N PRO A 89 -11.10 -17.50 -9.87
CA PRO A 89 -12.42 -17.11 -9.39
C PRO A 89 -12.44 -15.64 -8.94
N PRO A 90 -13.55 -14.90 -9.16
CA PRO A 90 -13.64 -13.49 -8.82
C PRO A 90 -13.23 -13.14 -7.38
N ARG A 91 -13.62 -13.99 -6.43
CA ARG A 91 -13.24 -13.83 -5.01
C ARG A 91 -11.71 -13.83 -4.83
N ARG A 92 -11.02 -14.76 -5.49
CA ARG A 92 -9.55 -14.86 -5.43
C ARG A 92 -8.88 -13.66 -6.08
N ARG A 93 -9.43 -13.18 -7.20
CA ARG A 93 -8.93 -11.97 -7.88
C ARG A 93 -9.04 -10.72 -6.99
N MET A 94 -10.17 -10.54 -6.29
CA MET A 94 -10.34 -9.46 -5.31
C MET A 94 -9.37 -9.59 -4.13
N GLY A 95 -9.20 -10.81 -3.60
CA GLY A 95 -8.21 -11.07 -2.56
C GLY A 95 -6.79 -10.72 -2.99
N ALA A 96 -6.44 -11.04 -4.25
CA ALA A 96 -5.14 -10.69 -4.82
C ALA A 96 -4.93 -9.17 -4.94
N ILE A 97 -5.97 -8.38 -5.24
CA ILE A 97 -5.89 -6.92 -5.23
C ILE A 97 -5.48 -6.41 -3.83
N ALA A 98 -6.17 -6.85 -2.78
CA ALA A 98 -5.88 -6.43 -1.41
C ALA A 98 -4.49 -6.92 -0.96
N GLY A 99 -4.13 -8.16 -1.28
CA GLY A 99 -2.82 -8.75 -0.97
C GLY A 99 -1.67 -7.96 -1.62
N GLN A 100 -1.76 -7.67 -2.92
CA GLN A 100 -0.74 -6.91 -3.63
C GLN A 100 -0.54 -5.50 -3.05
N ILE A 101 -1.63 -4.81 -2.69
CA ILE A 101 -1.54 -3.48 -2.05
C ILE A 101 -0.85 -3.59 -0.69
N ARG A 102 -1.22 -4.58 0.12
CA ARG A 102 -0.61 -4.82 1.43
C ARG A 102 0.88 -5.13 1.29
N ASP A 103 1.23 -6.05 0.41
CA ASP A 103 2.63 -6.48 0.19
C ASP A 103 3.49 -5.32 -0.29
N GLU A 104 2.99 -4.47 -1.18
CA GLU A 104 3.67 -3.26 -1.61
C GLU A 104 3.95 -2.32 -0.44
N LEU A 105 2.96 -2.08 0.42
CA LEU A 105 3.11 -1.19 1.58
C LEU A 105 4.08 -1.78 2.61
N LEU A 106 4.13 -3.10 2.75
CA LEU A 106 5.11 -3.78 3.61
C LEU A 106 6.53 -3.72 3.03
N ALA A 107 6.66 -3.80 1.70
CA ALA A 107 7.94 -3.67 1.00
C ALA A 107 8.43 -2.22 0.93
N HIS A 108 7.50 -1.26 0.84
CA HIS A 108 7.76 0.17 0.68
C HIS A 108 7.02 1.00 1.74
N PRO A 109 7.38 0.89 3.04
CA PRO A 109 6.65 1.54 4.13
C PRO A 109 6.52 3.07 3.99
N TRP A 110 7.45 3.70 3.29
CA TRP A 110 7.46 5.12 3.00
C TRP A 110 6.26 5.60 2.16
N LEU A 111 5.59 4.69 1.44
CA LEU A 111 4.35 5.02 0.72
C LEU A 111 3.26 5.55 1.65
N LEU A 112 3.24 5.10 2.90
CA LEU A 112 2.30 5.60 3.93
C LEU A 112 2.56 7.05 4.33
N GLU A 113 3.76 7.57 4.09
CA GLU A 113 4.18 8.94 4.42
C GLU A 113 3.93 9.92 3.27
N VAL A 114 3.91 9.42 2.02
CA VAL A 114 3.79 10.25 0.81
C VAL A 114 2.45 10.13 0.10
N SER A 115 1.47 9.45 0.69
CA SER A 115 0.16 9.24 0.06
C SER A 115 -0.64 10.55 0.02
N PRO A 116 -0.75 11.22 -1.14
CA PRO A 116 -1.54 12.44 -1.26
C PRO A 116 -3.03 12.08 -1.35
N TRP A 117 -3.91 12.90 -0.74
CA TRP A 117 -5.35 12.80 -0.94
C TRP A 117 -5.73 12.84 -2.44
N ARG A 118 -5.05 13.68 -3.22
CA ARG A 118 -5.22 13.71 -4.68
C ARG A 118 -4.35 12.65 -5.31
N LEU A 119 -5.00 11.73 -6.01
CA LEU A 119 -4.33 10.62 -6.69
C LEU A 119 -3.26 11.12 -7.67
N VAL A 120 -2.14 10.41 -7.67
CA VAL A 120 -1.10 10.57 -8.69
C VAL A 120 -1.60 9.92 -9.97
N LEU A 121 -1.99 10.72 -10.96
CA LEU A 121 -2.48 10.24 -12.26
C LEU A 121 -1.33 9.99 -13.24
N GLY A 122 -0.37 9.17 -12.84
CA GLY A 122 0.72 8.73 -13.67
C GLY A 122 0.43 7.43 -14.42
N PRO A 123 1.23 7.06 -15.42
CA PRO A 123 1.02 5.87 -16.23
C PRO A 123 1.10 4.57 -15.41
N GLY A 124 1.95 4.49 -14.40
CA GLY A 124 2.06 3.33 -13.52
C GLY A 124 0.78 3.11 -12.71
N ARG A 125 0.30 4.18 -12.06
CA ARG A 125 -0.98 4.14 -11.31
C ARG A 125 -2.17 3.83 -12.21
N MET A 126 -2.20 4.38 -13.44
CA MET A 126 -3.28 4.10 -14.39
C MET A 126 -3.27 2.65 -14.85
N ARG A 127 -2.09 2.08 -15.13
CA ARG A 127 -1.97 0.65 -15.48
C ARG A 127 -2.39 -0.27 -14.33
N ARG A 128 -2.03 0.09 -13.07
CA ARG A 128 -2.54 -0.62 -11.88
C ARG A 128 -4.06 -0.60 -11.82
N TYR A 129 -4.65 0.58 -11.89
CA TYR A 129 -6.10 0.74 -11.82
C TYR A 129 -6.81 -0.05 -12.91
N GLU A 130 -6.33 -0.01 -14.14
CA GLU A 130 -6.82 -0.82 -15.26
C GLU A 130 -6.76 -2.32 -14.96
N ARG A 131 -5.64 -2.82 -14.42
CA ARG A 131 -5.51 -4.24 -14.04
C ARG A 131 -6.49 -4.63 -12.93
N GLN A 132 -6.69 -3.75 -11.94
CA GLN A 132 -7.63 -3.99 -10.85
C GLN A 132 -9.07 -4.00 -11.36
N LEU A 133 -9.46 -3.07 -12.23
CA LEU A 133 -10.76 -3.07 -12.89
C LEU A 133 -10.96 -4.34 -13.71
N ALA A 134 -10.01 -4.70 -14.56
CA ALA A 134 -10.09 -5.92 -15.37
C ALA A 134 -10.22 -7.19 -14.50
N ALA A 135 -9.67 -7.20 -13.29
CA ALA A 135 -9.80 -8.33 -12.37
C ALA A 135 -11.21 -8.48 -11.80
N ILE A 136 -12.03 -7.44 -11.79
CA ILE A 136 -13.39 -7.44 -11.23
C ILE A 136 -14.48 -7.11 -12.25
N ASP A 137 -14.11 -6.90 -13.50
CA ASP A 137 -15.07 -6.71 -14.59
C ASP A 137 -15.90 -7.97 -14.86
N GLY A 138 -17.13 -7.77 -15.33
CA GLY A 138 -18.03 -8.87 -15.73
C GLY A 138 -18.63 -9.72 -14.61
N ILE A 139 -18.42 -9.37 -13.32
CA ILE A 139 -18.97 -10.11 -12.17
C ILE A 139 -20.33 -9.57 -11.69
N GLY A 140 -20.90 -8.57 -12.37
CA GLY A 140 -22.20 -7.98 -12.04
C GLY A 140 -22.14 -6.69 -11.24
N LEU A 141 -20.96 -6.09 -11.04
CA LEU A 141 -20.81 -4.75 -10.47
C LEU A 141 -21.10 -3.67 -11.52
N SER A 142 -21.58 -2.50 -11.10
CA SER A 142 -21.57 -1.30 -11.94
C SER A 142 -20.17 -0.68 -11.93
N ASP A 143 -19.89 0.23 -12.91
CA ASP A 143 -18.61 0.95 -12.96
C ASP A 143 -18.31 1.69 -11.64
N LEU A 144 -19.34 2.30 -11.04
CA LEU A 144 -19.21 2.98 -9.76
C LEU A 144 -18.93 2.00 -8.61
N ASP A 145 -19.56 0.83 -8.62
CA ASP A 145 -19.34 -0.17 -7.58
C ASP A 145 -17.97 -0.85 -7.74
N MET A 146 -17.46 -1.01 -8.98
CA MET A 146 -16.09 -1.47 -9.21
C MET A 146 -15.07 -0.51 -8.58
N ASP A 147 -15.22 0.81 -8.79
CA ASP A 147 -14.35 1.82 -8.15
C ASP A 147 -14.42 1.74 -6.62
N ARG A 148 -15.64 1.67 -6.06
CA ARG A 148 -15.87 1.55 -4.61
C ARG A 148 -15.24 0.29 -4.02
N VAL A 149 -15.34 -0.85 -4.70
CA VAL A 149 -14.73 -2.11 -4.26
C VAL A 149 -13.20 -1.98 -4.23
N ILE A 150 -12.59 -1.41 -5.27
CA ILE A 150 -11.14 -1.16 -5.28
C ILE A 150 -10.74 -0.21 -4.14
N ALA A 151 -11.51 0.85 -3.90
CA ALA A 151 -11.26 1.79 -2.81
C ALA A 151 -11.32 1.10 -1.44
N VAL A 152 -12.37 0.33 -1.15
CA VAL A 152 -12.54 -0.39 0.12
C VAL A 152 -11.43 -1.42 0.34
N LEU A 153 -11.07 -2.21 -0.68
CA LEU A 153 -9.96 -3.16 -0.59
C LEU A 153 -8.63 -2.43 -0.31
N SER A 154 -8.43 -1.26 -0.95
CA SER A 154 -7.21 -0.45 -0.76
C SER A 154 -7.13 0.14 0.64
N GLU A 155 -8.23 0.66 1.17
CA GLU A 155 -8.32 1.22 2.52
C GLU A 155 -8.10 0.14 3.59
N PHE A 156 -8.73 -1.02 3.44
CA PHE A 156 -8.54 -2.16 4.33
C PHE A 156 -7.08 -2.62 4.34
N ALA A 157 -6.49 -2.88 3.18
CA ALA A 157 -5.10 -3.30 3.04
C ALA A 157 -4.13 -2.26 3.62
N THR A 158 -4.38 -0.96 3.37
CA THR A 158 -3.56 0.14 3.89
C THR A 158 -3.64 0.22 5.42
N GLY A 159 -4.83 0.12 5.99
CA GLY A 159 -5.03 0.12 7.45
C GLY A 159 -4.27 -1.03 8.12
N ASN A 160 -4.42 -2.23 7.57
CA ASN A 160 -3.74 -3.42 8.08
C ASN A 160 -2.21 -3.34 7.92
N ALA A 161 -1.71 -2.93 6.75
CA ALA A 161 -0.27 -2.77 6.52
C ALA A 161 0.37 -1.79 7.53
N ARG A 162 -0.33 -0.71 7.87
CA ARG A 162 0.11 0.25 8.90
C ARG A 162 0.29 -0.42 10.25
N MET A 163 -0.65 -1.26 10.65
CA MET A 163 -0.57 -2.03 11.91
C MET A 163 0.55 -3.06 11.86
N ALA A 164 0.69 -3.80 10.76
CA ALA A 164 1.76 -4.79 10.59
C ALA A 164 3.16 -4.16 10.62
N ILE A 165 3.36 -2.99 9.99
CA ILE A 165 4.62 -2.24 10.05
C ILE A 165 4.90 -1.77 11.48
N ALA A 166 3.90 -1.27 12.20
CA ALA A 166 4.06 -0.85 13.59
C ALA A 166 4.43 -2.04 14.50
N ALA A 167 3.76 -3.19 14.34
CA ALA A 167 4.06 -4.41 15.07
C ALA A 167 5.51 -4.88 14.81
N ARG A 168 5.95 -4.95 13.55
CA ARG A 168 7.32 -5.31 13.18
C ARG A 168 8.37 -4.37 13.79
N ARG A 169 8.13 -3.06 13.80
CA ARG A 169 9.01 -2.07 14.43
C ARG A 169 9.09 -2.27 15.94
N SER A 170 7.98 -2.56 16.60
CA SER A 170 7.91 -2.84 18.03
C SER A 170 8.67 -4.12 18.37
N ALA A 171 8.39 -5.21 17.62
CA ALA A 171 9.03 -6.51 17.82
C ALA A 171 10.56 -6.49 17.59
N ALA A 172 11.07 -5.59 16.77
CA ALA A 172 12.50 -5.37 16.56
C ALA A 172 13.21 -4.83 17.83
N VAL A 173 12.49 -4.15 18.72
CA VAL A 173 13.01 -3.63 19.99
C VAL A 173 12.83 -4.65 21.11
N LEU A 174 11.63 -5.22 21.21
CA LEU A 174 11.25 -6.25 22.18
C LEU A 174 10.26 -7.20 21.53
N SER A 175 10.59 -8.50 21.46
CA SER A 175 9.68 -9.48 20.84
C SER A 175 8.33 -9.53 21.55
N ASP A 176 7.26 -9.74 20.80
CA ASP A 176 5.89 -9.77 21.33
C ASP A 176 5.73 -10.83 22.43
N ALA A 177 6.31 -12.02 22.24
CA ALA A 177 6.28 -13.09 23.25
C ALA A 177 6.94 -12.66 24.57
N ARG A 178 8.07 -11.94 24.50
CA ARG A 178 8.74 -11.45 25.71
C ARG A 178 7.92 -10.32 26.36
N TRP A 179 7.42 -9.41 25.55
CA TRP A 179 6.55 -8.33 26.03
C TRP A 179 5.30 -8.92 26.73
N TRP A 180 4.68 -9.93 26.12
CA TRP A 180 3.51 -10.59 26.67
C TRP A 180 3.82 -11.35 27.98
N ALA A 181 4.93 -12.07 28.02
CA ALA A 181 5.38 -12.77 29.23
C ALA A 181 5.63 -11.83 30.43
N GLU A 182 6.10 -10.61 30.16
CA GLU A 182 6.33 -9.58 31.17
C GLU A 182 5.03 -8.86 31.59
N HIS A 183 4.15 -8.54 30.64
CA HIS A 183 2.97 -7.68 30.86
C HIS A 183 1.66 -8.44 31.11
N GLY A 184 1.49 -9.63 30.55
CA GLY A 184 0.27 -10.43 30.74
C GLY A 184 -0.06 -10.68 32.21
N PRO A 185 0.87 -11.19 33.04
CA PRO A 185 0.62 -11.39 34.47
C PRO A 185 0.39 -10.10 35.26
N LEU A 186 0.85 -8.95 34.75
CA LEU A 186 0.57 -7.65 35.36
C LEU A 186 -0.86 -7.22 35.08
N LEU A 187 -1.32 -7.40 33.83
CA LEU A 187 -2.70 -7.10 33.43
C LEU A 187 -3.69 -7.93 34.22
N ASP A 188 -3.45 -9.22 34.40
CA ASP A 188 -4.30 -10.11 35.19
C ASP A 188 -4.47 -9.64 36.65
N ARG A 189 -3.43 -9.05 37.23
CA ARG A 189 -3.46 -8.51 38.59
C ARG A 189 -4.10 -7.13 38.71
N LEU A 190 -3.92 -6.30 37.68
CA LEU A 190 -4.35 -4.89 37.72
C LEU A 190 -5.75 -4.68 37.12
N MET A 191 -6.24 -5.63 36.34
CA MET A 191 -7.54 -5.56 35.66
C MET A 191 -8.55 -6.50 36.33
N PRO A 192 -9.36 -6.00 37.27
CA PRO A 192 -10.33 -6.85 37.99
C PRO A 192 -11.37 -7.42 37.03
N ALA A 193 -11.51 -8.73 36.97
CA ALA A 193 -12.47 -9.40 36.09
C ALA A 193 -13.93 -9.01 36.38
N ALA A 194 -14.24 -8.55 37.61
CA ALA A 194 -15.54 -8.02 37.96
C ALA A 194 -15.90 -6.71 37.26
N GLU A 195 -14.88 -5.88 36.97
CA GLU A 195 -15.05 -4.61 36.28
C GLU A 195 -14.88 -4.78 34.75
N PHE A 196 -13.99 -5.70 34.31
CA PHE A 196 -13.64 -5.93 32.91
C PHE A 196 -13.88 -7.40 32.48
N PRO A 197 -15.08 -7.98 32.63
CA PRO A 197 -15.31 -9.42 32.44
C PRO A 197 -15.06 -9.87 30.99
N LEU A 198 -15.42 -9.05 30.00
CA LEU A 198 -15.21 -9.37 28.58
C LEU A 198 -13.76 -9.17 28.17
N ALA A 199 -13.14 -8.07 28.59
CA ALA A 199 -11.74 -7.79 28.27
C ALA A 199 -10.80 -8.84 28.88
N SER A 200 -11.04 -9.28 30.13
CA SER A 200 -10.29 -10.34 30.78
C SER A 200 -10.41 -11.66 30.01
N ARG A 201 -11.64 -12.07 29.71
CA ARG A 201 -11.88 -13.33 28.97
C ARG A 201 -11.31 -13.33 27.57
N VAL A 202 -11.57 -12.27 26.80
CA VAL A 202 -11.09 -12.16 25.41
C VAL A 202 -9.56 -11.96 25.38
N GLY A 203 -9.03 -11.13 26.27
CA GLY A 203 -7.59 -10.88 26.37
C GLY A 203 -6.79 -12.13 26.73
N ALA A 204 -7.31 -12.97 27.65
CA ALA A 204 -6.69 -14.26 27.97
C ALA A 204 -6.65 -15.19 26.74
N ALA A 205 -7.75 -15.33 26.00
CA ALA A 205 -7.80 -16.14 24.79
C ALA A 205 -6.84 -15.64 23.69
N VAL A 206 -6.76 -14.32 23.48
CA VAL A 206 -5.84 -13.69 22.54
C VAL A 206 -4.39 -13.92 22.95
N GLY A 207 -4.07 -13.69 24.21
CA GLY A 207 -2.73 -13.89 24.74
C GLY A 207 -2.26 -15.34 24.71
N GLU A 208 -3.16 -16.30 24.97
CA GLU A 208 -2.88 -17.72 24.83
C GLU A 208 -2.59 -18.12 23.38
N HIS A 209 -3.41 -17.59 22.45
CA HIS A 209 -3.31 -17.96 21.04
C HIS A 209 -2.11 -17.36 20.35
N TYR A 210 -1.88 -16.04 20.49
CA TYR A 210 -0.83 -15.33 19.73
C TYR A 210 0.47 -15.15 20.52
N GLN A 211 0.44 -15.27 21.83
CA GLN A 211 1.55 -14.85 22.71
C GLN A 211 1.97 -13.37 22.41
N ALA A 212 0.97 -12.56 22.08
CA ALA A 212 1.05 -11.17 21.66
C ALA A 212 -0.28 -10.45 21.91
N PRO A 213 -0.31 -9.11 21.93
CA PRO A 213 -1.57 -8.35 22.07
C PRO A 213 -2.51 -8.50 20.85
N ALA A 214 -1.96 -8.79 19.67
CA ALA A 214 -2.67 -8.97 18.41
C ALA A 214 -1.76 -9.60 17.36
N ASP A 215 -2.35 -10.14 16.28
CA ASP A 215 -1.65 -10.57 15.07
C ASP A 215 -2.23 -9.85 13.85
N PRO A 216 -1.50 -8.90 13.24
CA PRO A 216 -1.96 -8.19 12.05
C PRO A 216 -2.09 -9.07 10.80
N ASP A 217 -1.34 -10.17 10.70
CA ASP A 217 -1.41 -11.07 9.54
C ASP A 217 -2.70 -11.90 9.61
N ASP A 218 -3.02 -12.50 10.77
CA ASP A 218 -4.29 -13.18 10.99
C ASP A 218 -5.48 -12.23 10.86
N ALA A 219 -5.39 -11.03 11.40
CA ALA A 219 -6.42 -10.00 11.27
C ALA A 219 -6.67 -9.61 9.80
N PHE A 220 -5.62 -9.62 8.95
CA PHE A 220 -5.79 -9.38 7.52
C PHE A 220 -6.58 -10.49 6.84
N GLU A 221 -6.21 -11.74 7.07
CA GLU A 221 -6.89 -12.89 6.46
C GLU A 221 -8.35 -12.95 6.91
N PHE A 222 -8.58 -12.87 8.22
CA PHE A 222 -9.93 -12.86 8.79
C PHE A 222 -10.79 -11.72 8.25
N GLY A 223 -10.26 -10.49 8.22
CA GLY A 223 -11.00 -9.31 7.79
C GLY A 223 -11.27 -9.32 6.29
N LEU A 224 -10.30 -9.74 5.47
CA LEU A 224 -10.45 -9.84 4.02
C LEU A 224 -11.58 -10.82 3.65
N GLU A 225 -11.64 -11.99 4.28
CA GLU A 225 -12.70 -12.97 4.03
C GLU A 225 -14.09 -12.38 4.31
N ARG A 226 -14.28 -11.65 5.43
CA ARG A 226 -15.58 -11.02 5.78
C ARG A 226 -15.93 -9.88 4.85
N LEU A 227 -14.93 -9.11 4.43
CA LEU A 227 -15.12 -8.04 3.44
C LEU A 227 -15.58 -8.62 2.10
N LEU A 228 -14.93 -9.68 1.64
CA LEU A 228 -15.30 -10.36 0.41
C LEU A 228 -16.69 -11.01 0.51
N ASP A 229 -17.05 -11.62 1.65
CA ASP A 229 -18.40 -12.16 1.88
C ASP A 229 -19.47 -11.06 1.71
N GLY A 230 -19.24 -9.87 2.28
CA GLY A 230 -20.14 -8.73 2.15
C GLY A 230 -20.28 -8.23 0.71
N ILE A 231 -19.17 -8.09 -0.01
CA ILE A 231 -19.17 -7.68 -1.42
C ILE A 231 -19.94 -8.69 -2.29
N PHE A 232 -19.69 -10.00 -2.10
CA PHE A 232 -20.35 -11.03 -2.90
C PHE A 232 -21.84 -11.20 -2.56
N ALA A 233 -22.26 -10.95 -1.32
CA ALA A 233 -23.67 -10.93 -0.95
C ALA A 233 -24.42 -9.84 -1.73
N GLU A 234 -23.81 -8.67 -1.95
CA GLU A 234 -24.39 -7.58 -2.73
C GLU A 234 -24.42 -7.89 -4.23
N VAL A 235 -23.36 -8.51 -4.77
CA VAL A 235 -23.29 -8.95 -6.17
C VAL A 235 -24.40 -9.97 -6.51
N GLN A 236 -24.76 -10.83 -5.56
CA GLN A 236 -25.76 -11.88 -5.73
C GLN A 236 -27.19 -11.40 -5.42
N ALA A 237 -27.35 -10.26 -4.74
CA ALA A 237 -28.68 -9.75 -4.42
C ALA A 237 -29.40 -9.30 -5.70
N PRO A 238 -30.69 -9.66 -5.89
CA PRO A 238 -31.46 -9.18 -7.03
C PRO A 238 -31.54 -7.65 -6.98
N ARG A 239 -30.99 -6.97 -7.98
CA ARG A 239 -31.05 -5.50 -8.07
C ARG A 239 -32.50 -5.08 -8.22
N THR A 240 -33.13 -4.56 -7.17
CA THR A 240 -34.37 -3.82 -7.27
C THR A 240 -34.08 -2.54 -8.04
N ARG A 241 -34.47 -2.53 -9.32
CA ARG A 241 -34.38 -1.34 -10.19
C ARG A 241 -35.20 -0.25 -9.52
N PRO A 242 -34.65 0.94 -9.21
CA PRO A 242 -35.46 2.05 -8.75
C PRO A 242 -36.50 2.38 -9.83
N PRO A 243 -37.73 2.77 -9.45
CA PRO A 243 -38.75 3.17 -10.43
C PRO A 243 -38.18 4.33 -11.25
N ALA A 244 -38.33 4.23 -12.56
CA ALA A 244 -37.99 5.30 -13.49
C ALA A 244 -38.83 6.53 -13.14
N SER A 245 -38.16 7.62 -12.76
CA SER A 245 -38.77 8.94 -12.55
C SER A 245 -38.92 9.66 -13.88
#